data_4cb2191c099dcd742adaa31439f91e48
#
_entry.id   4cb2191c099dcd742adaa31439f91e48
#
_cell.length_a   1.000
_cell.length_b   1.000
_cell.length_c   1.000
_cell.angle_alpha   90.00
_cell.angle_beta   90.00
_cell.angle_gamma   90.00
#
_symmetry.space_group_name_H-M   'P 1'
#
loop_
_entity.id
_entity.type
_entity.pdbx_description
1 polymer ?
#
loop_
_entity_poly.entity_id
_entity_poly.type
_entity_poly.pdbx_seq_one_letter_code
_entity_poly.pdbx_strand_id
1 'polypeptide(L)'
;MKFQLDPKIKELTKKYVAPPNAKDSFIKDIKATFESDRYSLDDDERLLHSHGQHSTDEVYKVLYNRLDSFTDLVFYVETHDEVCLLIELAKKHDVCLIPYGGGTNVTNALKPPRDEKRMVVTVDTRRMNQIEEIDKENLMVTVQSGITGKDLEGALNKEGFTVGHEPDSHEFSTVGGWISTNAAGMKKHRYGNIEDIVQNVTMVTPNGIVNQKQALTRSSIGIKAQNVMFGSEGNLGIITRATLKIHEKPEISSYESIIFK
;
A
#
# COMPACT_ATOMS: atom_id res chain seq x y z
N MET A 1 4.99 23.20 25.65
CA MET A 1 4.07 24.04 24.88
C MET A 1 2.72 23.32 24.82
N LYS A 2 1.65 23.84 25.47
CA LYS A 2 0.32 23.23 25.34
C LYS A 2 -0.27 23.76 24.03
N PHE A 3 -0.42 22.89 23.03
CA PHE A 3 -1.21 23.22 21.85
C PHE A 3 -2.67 23.42 22.29
N GLN A 4 -3.12 24.66 22.35
CA GLN A 4 -4.55 24.94 22.40
C GLN A 4 -5.07 24.86 20.96
N LEU A 5 -5.90 23.86 20.71
CA LEU A 5 -6.67 23.80 19.47
C LEU A 5 -7.57 25.03 19.37
N ASP A 6 -7.60 25.68 18.21
CA ASP A 6 -8.48 26.81 17.93
C ASP A 6 -9.91 26.42 18.31
N PRO A 7 -10.62 27.25 19.11
CA PRO A 7 -12.01 26.98 19.50
C PRO A 7 -12.95 26.72 18.31
N LYS A 8 -12.67 27.27 17.14
CA LYS A 8 -13.42 27.03 15.90
C LYS A 8 -13.33 25.58 15.42
N ILE A 9 -12.33 24.81 15.84
CA ILE A 9 -12.23 23.37 15.51
C ILE A 9 -13.32 22.57 16.22
N LYS A 10 -13.80 23.01 17.39
CA LYS A 10 -14.88 22.34 18.12
C LYS A 10 -16.25 22.39 17.40
N GLU A 11 -16.45 23.34 16.48
CA GLU A 11 -17.69 23.45 15.70
C GLU A 11 -17.70 22.53 14.45
N LEU A 12 -16.57 21.98 14.04
CA LEU A 12 -16.46 21.05 12.90
C LEU A 12 -16.79 19.61 13.33
N THR A 13 -17.98 19.40 13.89
CA THR A 13 -18.40 18.08 14.38
C THR A 13 -18.72 17.09 13.25
N LYS A 14 -18.96 17.55 12.03
CA LYS A 14 -19.18 16.72 10.86
C LYS A 14 -18.21 17.10 9.73
N LYS A 15 -17.39 16.17 9.29
CA LYS A 15 -16.52 16.37 8.12
C LYS A 15 -17.37 16.42 6.85
N TYR A 16 -17.06 17.36 5.98
CA TYR A 16 -17.70 17.41 4.66
C TYR A 16 -17.00 16.39 3.75
N VAL A 17 -17.78 15.53 3.15
CA VAL A 17 -17.36 14.64 2.07
C VAL A 17 -18.29 14.89 0.88
N ALA A 18 -17.73 15.19 -0.29
CA ALA A 18 -18.53 15.40 -1.49
C ALA A 18 -19.31 14.13 -1.85
N PRO A 19 -20.54 14.25 -2.37
CA PRO A 19 -21.26 13.10 -2.91
C PRO A 19 -20.43 12.33 -3.93
N PRO A 20 -20.51 10.99 -3.96
CA PRO A 20 -19.73 10.20 -4.90
C PRO A 20 -20.19 10.42 -6.35
N ASN A 21 -19.25 10.45 -7.27
CA ASN A 21 -19.51 10.38 -8.70
C ASN A 21 -19.78 8.91 -9.08
N ALA A 22 -20.93 8.41 -8.63
CA ALA A 22 -21.27 7.00 -8.72
C ALA A 22 -21.64 6.58 -10.15
N LYS A 23 -21.01 5.52 -10.66
CA LYS A 23 -21.35 4.89 -11.93
C LYS A 23 -22.20 3.64 -11.66
N ASP A 24 -23.52 3.77 -11.80
CA ASP A 24 -24.48 2.72 -11.42
C ASP A 24 -24.20 1.37 -12.07
N SER A 25 -23.77 1.37 -13.34
CA SER A 25 -23.43 0.13 -14.05
C SER A 25 -22.23 -0.60 -13.43
N PHE A 26 -21.20 0.14 -12.98
CA PHE A 26 -20.05 -0.44 -12.27
C PHE A 26 -20.47 -0.97 -10.88
N ILE A 27 -21.21 -0.17 -10.12
CA ILE A 27 -21.70 -0.56 -8.80
C ILE A 27 -22.57 -1.82 -8.89
N LYS A 28 -23.41 -1.92 -9.92
CA LYS A 28 -24.24 -3.13 -10.16
C LYS A 28 -23.38 -4.36 -10.38
N ASP A 29 -22.35 -4.26 -11.21
CA ASP A 29 -21.47 -5.40 -11.50
C ASP A 29 -20.61 -5.76 -10.28
N ILE A 30 -20.13 -4.77 -9.51
CA ILE A 30 -19.44 -5.00 -8.22
C ILE A 30 -20.33 -5.81 -7.26
N LYS A 31 -21.60 -5.37 -7.08
CA LYS A 31 -22.56 -6.05 -6.20
C LYS A 31 -22.92 -7.46 -6.66
N ALA A 32 -22.84 -7.73 -7.95
CA ALA A 32 -23.11 -9.06 -8.49
C ALA A 32 -21.91 -10.00 -8.40
N THR A 33 -20.71 -9.47 -8.29
CA THR A 33 -19.45 -10.23 -8.37
C THR A 33 -18.80 -10.47 -7.00
N PHE A 34 -18.94 -9.50 -6.08
CA PHE A 34 -18.23 -9.52 -4.80
C PHE A 34 -19.19 -9.47 -3.60
N GLU A 35 -18.73 -10.01 -2.49
CA GLU A 35 -19.42 -9.93 -1.21
C GLU A 35 -19.59 -8.47 -0.74
N SER A 36 -20.64 -8.20 0.03
CA SER A 36 -21.01 -6.84 0.44
C SER A 36 -19.99 -6.18 1.37
N ASP A 37 -19.13 -6.93 2.02
CA ASP A 37 -18.06 -6.45 2.89
C ASP A 37 -16.79 -6.05 2.11
N ARG A 38 -16.77 -6.27 0.79
CA ARG A 38 -15.64 -5.92 -0.10
C ARG A 38 -15.65 -4.47 -0.53
N TYR A 39 -16.71 -3.72 -0.34
CA TYR A 39 -16.77 -2.32 -0.78
C TYR A 39 -17.56 -1.45 0.20
N SER A 40 -17.24 -0.17 0.21
CA SER A 40 -17.92 0.84 1.02
C SER A 40 -18.16 2.12 0.24
N LEU A 41 -19.35 2.69 0.42
CA LEU A 41 -19.73 4.03 -0.02
C LEU A 41 -19.88 4.99 1.17
N ASP A 42 -19.52 4.52 2.36
CA ASP A 42 -19.61 5.31 3.58
C ASP A 42 -18.66 6.51 3.53
N ASP A 43 -19.15 7.66 3.96
CA ASP A 43 -18.42 8.93 3.88
C ASP A 43 -17.15 8.95 4.75
N ASP A 44 -17.16 8.30 5.92
CA ASP A 44 -15.99 8.24 6.80
C ASP A 44 -14.90 7.36 6.18
N GLU A 45 -15.28 6.22 5.58
CA GLU A 45 -14.36 5.36 4.84
C GLU A 45 -13.79 6.06 3.60
N ARG A 46 -14.62 6.75 2.84
CA ARG A 46 -14.20 7.53 1.67
C ARG A 46 -13.25 8.65 2.06
N LEU A 47 -13.54 9.35 3.16
CA LEU A 47 -12.65 10.39 3.70
C LEU A 47 -11.28 9.80 4.04
N LEU A 48 -11.26 8.71 4.82
CA LEU A 48 -10.04 8.05 5.28
C LEU A 48 -9.13 7.63 4.11
N HIS A 49 -9.73 7.17 3.02
CA HIS A 49 -9.01 6.64 1.85
C HIS A 49 -8.73 7.69 0.75
N SER A 50 -9.04 8.96 1.00
CA SER A 50 -8.84 10.05 0.02
C SER A 50 -7.54 10.83 0.22
N HIS A 51 -6.70 10.43 1.17
CA HIS A 51 -5.48 11.14 1.51
C HIS A 51 -4.44 10.23 2.20
N GLY A 52 -3.19 10.68 2.25
CA GLY A 52 -2.17 10.08 3.11
C GLY A 52 -2.36 10.46 4.58
N GLN A 53 -1.94 9.57 5.47
CA GLN A 53 -2.13 9.73 6.92
C GLN A 53 -0.95 10.46 7.60
N HIS A 54 0.18 10.62 6.93
CA HIS A 54 1.44 11.11 7.51
C HIS A 54 1.90 12.48 6.97
N SER A 55 1.30 12.97 5.91
CA SER A 55 1.60 14.30 5.38
C SER A 55 0.93 15.38 6.26
N THR A 56 1.73 16.31 6.78
CA THR A 56 1.23 17.43 7.59
C THR A 56 0.19 18.28 6.84
N ASP A 57 0.39 18.48 5.53
CA ASP A 57 -0.54 19.23 4.67
C ASP A 57 -1.90 18.53 4.57
N GLU A 58 -1.90 17.21 4.34
CA GLU A 58 -3.12 16.42 4.22
C GLU A 58 -3.86 16.33 5.56
N VAL A 59 -3.14 16.05 6.66
CA VAL A 59 -3.71 16.06 8.01
C VAL A 59 -4.34 17.42 8.34
N TYR A 60 -3.65 18.53 8.02
CA TYR A 60 -4.19 19.86 8.19
C TYR A 60 -5.49 20.07 7.38
N LYS A 61 -5.51 19.65 6.12
CA LYS A 61 -6.70 19.77 5.25
C LYS A 61 -7.89 18.98 5.79
N VAL A 62 -7.65 17.78 6.32
CA VAL A 62 -8.69 16.97 6.96
C VAL A 62 -9.19 17.64 8.24
N LEU A 63 -8.28 18.10 9.11
CA LEU A 63 -8.64 18.74 10.37
C LEU A 63 -9.51 19.98 10.16
N TYR A 64 -9.18 20.81 9.16
CA TYR A 64 -9.85 22.06 8.87
C TYR A 64 -10.94 21.93 7.78
N ASN A 65 -11.31 20.72 7.40
CA ASN A 65 -12.35 20.45 6.39
C ASN A 65 -12.04 21.13 5.04
N ARG A 66 -10.78 21.05 4.61
CA ARG A 66 -10.24 21.67 3.38
C ARG A 66 -9.79 20.66 2.35
N LEU A 67 -10.10 19.39 2.55
CA LEU A 67 -9.84 18.38 1.53
C LEU A 67 -10.76 18.66 0.34
N ASP A 68 -10.23 18.60 -0.87
CA ASP A 68 -10.88 19.12 -2.07
C ASP A 68 -11.18 18.04 -3.12
N SER A 69 -10.78 16.80 -2.85
CA SER A 69 -11.10 15.63 -3.68
C SER A 69 -11.28 14.40 -2.82
N PHE A 70 -12.22 13.54 -3.21
CA PHE A 70 -12.58 12.35 -2.47
C PHE A 70 -12.69 11.16 -3.42
N THR A 71 -12.33 9.98 -2.93
CA THR A 71 -12.67 8.74 -3.63
C THR A 71 -14.19 8.53 -3.63
N ASP A 72 -14.71 7.89 -4.67
CA ASP A 72 -16.15 7.68 -4.81
C ASP A 72 -16.60 6.37 -4.17
N LEU A 73 -15.70 5.39 -4.10
CA LEU A 73 -15.91 4.09 -3.46
C LEU A 73 -14.59 3.57 -2.92
N VAL A 74 -14.61 2.88 -1.79
CA VAL A 74 -13.49 2.10 -1.27
C VAL A 74 -13.74 0.64 -1.55
N PHE A 75 -12.74 -0.07 -2.09
CA PHE A 75 -12.80 -1.49 -2.36
C PHE A 75 -11.69 -2.22 -1.60
N TYR A 76 -12.04 -3.25 -0.84
CA TYR A 76 -11.13 -4.08 -0.04
C TYR A 76 -10.86 -5.38 -0.75
N VAL A 77 -9.64 -5.58 -1.23
CA VAL A 77 -9.20 -6.82 -1.88
C VAL A 77 -8.54 -7.76 -0.89
N GLU A 78 -8.77 -9.06 -1.04
CA GLU A 78 -8.17 -10.12 -0.21
C GLU A 78 -7.30 -11.05 -1.03
N THR A 79 -7.54 -11.16 -2.35
CA THR A 79 -6.86 -12.09 -3.21
C THR A 79 -6.35 -11.45 -4.50
N HIS A 80 -5.34 -12.10 -5.10
CA HIS A 80 -4.84 -11.73 -6.43
C HIS A 80 -5.95 -11.76 -7.49
N ASP A 81 -6.81 -12.76 -7.44
CA ASP A 81 -7.89 -12.95 -8.43
C ASP A 81 -8.96 -11.86 -8.31
N GLU A 82 -9.27 -11.41 -7.08
CA GLU A 82 -10.17 -10.25 -6.88
C GLU A 82 -9.59 -8.98 -7.52
N VAL A 83 -8.27 -8.76 -7.41
CA VAL A 83 -7.62 -7.62 -8.09
C VAL A 83 -7.73 -7.73 -9.60
N CYS A 84 -7.54 -8.93 -10.17
CA CYS A 84 -7.71 -9.16 -11.60
C CYS A 84 -9.14 -8.84 -12.05
N LEU A 85 -10.13 -9.36 -11.37
CA LEU A 85 -11.55 -9.12 -11.67
C LEU A 85 -11.92 -7.64 -11.52
N LEU A 86 -11.45 -6.99 -10.47
CA LEU A 86 -11.71 -5.56 -10.25
C LEU A 86 -11.14 -4.69 -11.37
N ILE A 87 -9.90 -4.97 -11.82
CA ILE A 87 -9.27 -4.25 -12.94
C ILE A 87 -10.06 -4.46 -14.24
N GLU A 88 -10.52 -5.69 -14.53
CA GLU A 88 -11.34 -5.94 -15.72
C GLU A 88 -12.69 -5.18 -15.66
N LEU A 89 -13.35 -5.13 -14.51
CA LEU A 89 -14.55 -4.33 -14.31
C LEU A 89 -14.28 -2.83 -14.45
N ALA A 90 -13.18 -2.35 -13.89
CA ALA A 90 -12.78 -0.95 -14.00
C ALA A 90 -12.52 -0.55 -15.47
N LYS A 91 -11.85 -1.40 -16.25
CA LYS A 91 -11.66 -1.21 -17.70
C LYS A 91 -13.00 -1.18 -18.44
N LYS A 92 -13.87 -2.17 -18.19
CA LYS A 92 -15.19 -2.27 -18.83
C LYS A 92 -16.03 -1.02 -18.62
N HIS A 93 -15.92 -0.45 -17.43
CA HIS A 93 -16.73 0.70 -17.04
C HIS A 93 -16.00 2.04 -17.05
N ASP A 94 -14.77 2.11 -17.53
CA ASP A 94 -13.95 3.33 -17.51
C ASP A 94 -13.94 3.99 -16.13
N VAL A 95 -13.41 3.25 -15.15
CA VAL A 95 -13.28 3.65 -13.74
C VAL A 95 -11.80 3.81 -13.41
N CYS A 96 -11.44 4.84 -12.64
CA CYS A 96 -10.09 5.08 -12.16
C CYS A 96 -9.86 4.31 -10.85
N LEU A 97 -8.77 3.54 -10.76
CA LEU A 97 -8.38 2.83 -9.53
C LEU A 97 -7.14 3.49 -8.92
N ILE A 98 -7.16 3.70 -7.60
CA ILE A 98 -6.02 4.19 -6.82
C ILE A 98 -5.66 3.13 -5.77
N PRO A 99 -4.51 2.46 -5.87
CA PRO A 99 -4.09 1.49 -4.86
C PRO A 99 -3.80 2.17 -3.52
N TYR A 100 -4.22 1.54 -2.43
CA TYR A 100 -4.02 2.00 -1.06
C TYR A 100 -3.42 0.86 -0.23
N GLY A 101 -2.30 1.13 0.45
CA GLY A 101 -1.69 0.23 1.43
C GLY A 101 -1.87 0.78 2.85
N GLY A 102 -0.78 1.11 3.52
CA GLY A 102 -0.82 1.70 4.86
C GLY A 102 -1.19 3.19 4.93
N GLY A 103 -1.35 3.87 3.81
CA GLY A 103 -1.66 5.30 3.77
C GLY A 103 -0.53 6.22 4.24
N THR A 104 0.70 5.73 4.28
CA THR A 104 1.84 6.42 4.92
C THR A 104 2.69 7.26 3.96
N ASN A 105 2.31 7.34 2.68
CA ASN A 105 3.03 8.18 1.72
C ASN A 105 2.89 9.67 2.05
N VAL A 106 3.86 10.47 1.59
CA VAL A 106 3.90 11.93 1.77
C VAL A 106 3.97 12.68 0.44
N THR A 107 3.67 12.00 -0.67
CA THR A 107 3.77 12.49 -2.04
C THR A 107 2.43 12.89 -2.64
N ASN A 108 1.34 12.80 -1.87
CA ASN A 108 -0.06 12.93 -2.32
C ASN A 108 -0.49 11.87 -3.36
N ALA A 109 0.19 10.73 -3.45
CA ALA A 109 -0.12 9.68 -4.41
C ALA A 109 -1.51 9.04 -4.20
N LEU A 110 -2.07 9.14 -3.00
CA LEU A 110 -3.40 8.60 -2.66
C LEU A 110 -4.54 9.57 -2.93
N LYS A 111 -4.20 10.83 -3.19
CA LYS A 111 -5.21 11.87 -3.40
C LYS A 111 -5.84 11.73 -4.78
N PRO A 112 -7.20 11.61 -4.89
CA PRO A 112 -7.88 11.64 -6.17
C PRO A 112 -7.58 12.94 -6.94
N PRO A 113 -7.21 12.85 -8.24
CA PRO A 113 -6.97 14.05 -9.05
C PRO A 113 -8.24 14.91 -9.16
N ARG A 114 -8.11 16.23 -9.03
CA ARG A 114 -9.27 17.17 -9.04
C ARG A 114 -10.00 17.21 -10.38
N ASP A 115 -9.28 16.98 -11.45
CA ASP A 115 -9.80 17.04 -12.83
C ASP A 115 -10.22 15.68 -13.37
N GLU A 116 -10.11 14.62 -12.56
CA GLU A 116 -10.61 13.29 -12.92
C GLU A 116 -12.15 13.32 -13.06
N LYS A 117 -12.64 12.88 -14.23
CA LYS A 117 -14.07 12.85 -14.54
C LYS A 117 -14.71 11.49 -14.38
N ARG A 118 -13.87 10.45 -14.35
CA ARG A 118 -14.32 9.09 -14.10
C ARG A 118 -14.66 8.91 -12.63
N MET A 119 -15.44 7.88 -12.32
CA MET A 119 -15.55 7.40 -10.95
C MET A 119 -14.17 6.95 -10.44
N VAL A 120 -13.80 7.38 -9.24
CA VAL A 120 -12.54 7.02 -8.59
C VAL A 120 -12.80 5.99 -7.50
N VAL A 121 -12.10 4.87 -7.56
CA VAL A 121 -12.17 3.80 -6.57
C VAL A 121 -10.82 3.62 -5.91
N THR A 122 -10.76 3.78 -4.60
CA THR A 122 -9.55 3.43 -3.82
C THR A 122 -9.57 1.95 -3.49
N VAL A 123 -8.49 1.25 -3.85
CA VAL A 123 -8.35 -0.20 -3.67
C VAL A 123 -7.45 -0.47 -2.48
N ASP A 124 -8.05 -0.78 -1.36
CA ASP A 124 -7.34 -1.12 -0.12
C ASP A 124 -6.83 -2.55 -0.15
N THR A 125 -5.52 -2.71 -0.10
CA THR A 125 -4.83 -4.01 -0.16
C THR A 125 -4.54 -4.62 1.21
N ARG A 126 -4.84 -3.94 2.32
CA ARG A 126 -4.45 -4.38 3.68
C ARG A 126 -5.02 -5.71 4.12
N ARG A 127 -6.11 -6.18 3.48
CA ARG A 127 -6.65 -7.52 3.72
C ARG A 127 -5.85 -8.62 2.99
N MET A 128 -5.00 -8.26 2.02
CA MET A 128 -4.03 -9.14 1.38
C MET A 128 -2.76 -9.24 2.24
N ASN A 129 -2.83 -9.88 3.39
CA ASN A 129 -1.80 -9.80 4.43
C ASN A 129 -1.19 -11.17 4.82
N GLN A 130 -1.31 -12.17 3.97
CA GLN A 130 -0.81 -13.51 4.25
C GLN A 130 0.66 -13.66 3.87
N ILE A 131 1.39 -14.44 4.68
CA ILE A 131 2.65 -15.04 4.29
C ILE A 131 2.31 -16.33 3.57
N GLU A 132 2.67 -16.42 2.28
CA GLU A 132 2.36 -17.58 1.45
C GLU A 132 3.41 -18.69 1.61
N GLU A 133 4.69 -18.31 1.76
CA GLU A 133 5.79 -19.26 1.86
C GLU A 133 6.99 -18.64 2.59
N ILE A 134 7.67 -19.44 3.43
CA ILE A 134 8.99 -19.12 3.99
C ILE A 134 9.95 -20.20 3.51
N ASP A 135 10.77 -19.88 2.52
CA ASP A 135 11.83 -20.73 2.02
C ASP A 135 13.11 -20.51 2.85
N LYS A 136 13.30 -21.38 3.83
CA LYS A 136 14.42 -21.31 4.77
C LYS A 136 15.76 -21.71 4.13
N GLU A 137 15.73 -22.53 3.09
CA GLU A 137 16.93 -22.99 2.39
C GLU A 137 17.52 -21.87 1.51
N ASN A 138 16.65 -21.17 0.78
CA ASN A 138 17.04 -20.08 -0.11
C ASN A 138 16.98 -18.70 0.56
N LEU A 139 16.58 -18.63 1.85
CA LEU A 139 16.43 -17.41 2.62
C LEU A 139 15.51 -16.40 1.92
N MET A 140 14.30 -16.84 1.62
CA MET A 140 13.28 -16.02 0.98
C MET A 140 11.93 -16.16 1.69
N VAL A 141 11.11 -15.09 1.61
CA VAL A 141 9.71 -15.12 2.03
C VAL A 141 8.84 -14.58 0.91
N THR A 142 7.77 -15.27 0.60
CA THR A 142 6.74 -14.82 -0.35
C THR A 142 5.51 -14.39 0.42
N VAL A 143 5.06 -13.16 0.15
CA VAL A 143 3.98 -12.50 0.89
C VAL A 143 3.00 -11.81 -0.04
N GLN A 144 1.78 -11.65 0.42
CA GLN A 144 0.81 -10.74 -0.18
C GLN A 144 1.18 -9.28 0.13
N SER A 145 0.88 -8.37 -0.79
CA SER A 145 1.38 -6.99 -0.79
C SER A 145 0.88 -6.11 0.36
N GLY A 146 -0.26 -6.44 0.94
CA GLY A 146 -0.90 -5.66 2.01
C GLY A 146 -0.42 -6.00 3.42
N ILE A 147 0.49 -6.96 3.58
CA ILE A 147 1.08 -7.24 4.89
C ILE A 147 1.90 -6.05 5.39
N THR A 148 1.72 -5.68 6.66
CA THR A 148 2.50 -4.59 7.27
C THR A 148 3.90 -5.05 7.65
N GLY A 149 4.84 -4.11 7.77
CA GLY A 149 6.18 -4.42 8.26
C GLY A 149 6.17 -5.05 9.64
N LYS A 150 5.33 -4.54 10.53
CA LYS A 150 5.16 -5.06 11.89
C LYS A 150 4.71 -6.52 11.90
N ASP A 151 3.70 -6.85 11.08
CA ASP A 151 3.15 -8.21 11.06
C ASP A 151 4.12 -9.18 10.40
N LEU A 152 4.77 -8.77 9.32
CA LEU A 152 5.80 -9.55 8.63
C LEU A 152 6.98 -9.85 9.56
N GLU A 153 7.57 -8.82 10.17
CA GLU A 153 8.70 -9.01 11.11
C GLU A 153 8.29 -9.82 12.34
N GLY A 154 7.06 -9.57 12.85
CA GLY A 154 6.52 -10.34 13.98
C GLY A 154 6.40 -11.83 13.68
N ALA A 155 5.99 -12.19 12.48
CA ALA A 155 5.90 -13.58 12.03
C ALA A 155 7.28 -14.19 11.79
N LEU A 156 8.15 -13.52 11.03
CA LEU A 156 9.50 -14.00 10.71
C LEU A 156 10.37 -14.16 11.96
N ASN A 157 10.25 -13.25 12.92
CA ASN A 157 11.00 -13.33 14.17
C ASN A 157 10.69 -14.58 15.02
N LYS A 158 9.48 -15.12 14.93
CA LYS A 158 9.09 -16.38 15.56
C LYS A 158 9.75 -17.59 14.92
N GLU A 159 10.06 -17.49 13.64
CA GLU A 159 10.75 -18.50 12.84
C GLU A 159 12.27 -18.34 12.85
N GLY A 160 12.81 -17.32 13.55
CA GLY A 160 14.24 -17.04 13.64
C GLY A 160 14.80 -16.21 12.49
N PHE A 161 13.95 -15.50 11.75
CA PHE A 161 14.35 -14.70 10.59
C PHE A 161 13.93 -13.22 10.71
N THR A 162 14.47 -12.40 9.83
CA THR A 162 14.15 -10.97 9.66
C THR A 162 14.31 -10.55 8.21
N VAL A 163 13.49 -9.63 7.72
CA VAL A 163 13.75 -8.91 6.45
C VAL A 163 14.78 -7.81 6.66
N GLY A 164 14.77 -7.21 7.83
CA GLY A 164 15.66 -6.10 8.21
C GLY A 164 15.33 -4.78 7.52
N HIS A 165 14.26 -4.71 6.73
CA HIS A 165 13.78 -3.47 6.13
C HIS A 165 12.91 -2.71 7.14
N GLU A 166 13.34 -1.53 7.51
CA GLU A 166 12.73 -0.74 8.60
C GLU A 166 12.52 0.70 8.14
N PRO A 167 11.49 0.99 7.31
CA PRO A 167 11.13 2.36 6.98
C PRO A 167 10.48 3.04 8.19
N ASP A 168 10.45 4.38 8.22
CA ASP A 168 9.93 5.16 9.36
C ASP A 168 8.51 4.79 9.78
N SER A 169 7.68 4.41 8.83
CA SER A 169 6.28 3.99 9.05
C SER A 169 6.09 2.48 9.15
N HIS A 170 7.11 1.74 9.58
CA HIS A 170 7.14 0.27 9.62
C HIS A 170 5.90 -0.39 10.22
N GLU A 171 5.27 0.23 11.21
CA GLU A 171 4.07 -0.30 11.88
C GLU A 171 2.83 -0.29 11.01
N PHE A 172 2.75 0.62 10.03
CA PHE A 172 1.57 0.87 9.21
C PHE A 172 1.80 0.61 7.73
N SER A 173 3.01 0.87 7.23
CA SER A 173 3.34 0.70 5.82
C SER A 173 3.36 -0.76 5.42
N THR A 174 2.91 -1.03 4.19
CA THR A 174 2.79 -2.38 3.64
C THR A 174 3.92 -2.68 2.67
N VAL A 175 4.20 -3.96 2.44
CA VAL A 175 5.22 -4.43 1.49
C VAL A 175 4.97 -3.87 0.08
N GLY A 176 3.71 -3.89 -0.39
CA GLY A 176 3.36 -3.28 -1.69
C GLY A 176 3.63 -1.78 -1.71
N GLY A 177 3.36 -1.09 -0.60
CA GLY A 177 3.68 0.33 -0.43
C GLY A 177 5.19 0.59 -0.47
N TRP A 178 6.02 -0.23 0.18
CA TRP A 178 7.48 -0.11 0.12
C TRP A 178 8.02 -0.19 -1.30
N ILE A 179 7.54 -1.15 -2.08
CA ILE A 179 7.93 -1.31 -3.48
C ILE A 179 7.45 -0.11 -4.31
N SER A 180 6.18 0.26 -4.16
CA SER A 180 5.57 1.35 -4.92
C SER A 180 6.21 2.71 -4.67
N THR A 181 6.77 2.96 -3.48
CA THR A 181 7.45 4.21 -3.13
C THR A 181 8.97 4.11 -3.19
N ASN A 182 9.52 2.96 -3.58
CA ASN A 182 10.96 2.67 -3.55
C ASN A 182 11.58 3.03 -2.17
N ALA A 183 11.00 2.49 -1.12
CA ALA A 183 11.26 2.90 0.25
C ALA A 183 12.69 2.58 0.71
N ALA A 184 13.34 3.54 1.38
CA ALA A 184 14.57 3.31 2.10
C ALA A 184 14.28 2.88 3.54
N GLY A 185 15.12 2.02 4.10
CA GLY A 185 15.04 1.56 5.49
C GLY A 185 16.16 2.13 6.37
N MET A 186 15.91 2.25 7.68
CA MET A 186 16.89 2.71 8.66
C MET A 186 18.14 1.83 8.70
N LYS A 187 18.01 0.53 8.43
CA LYS A 187 19.09 -0.46 8.43
C LYS A 187 19.66 -0.75 7.03
N LYS A 188 19.45 0.14 6.06
CA LYS A 188 19.83 -0.05 4.65
C LYS A 188 21.31 -0.37 4.41
N HIS A 189 22.20 0.14 5.22
CA HIS A 189 23.64 -0.16 5.12
C HIS A 189 23.98 -1.62 5.44
N ARG A 190 23.11 -2.35 6.14
CA ARG A 190 23.26 -3.77 6.42
C ARG A 190 22.45 -4.64 5.45
N TYR A 191 21.19 -4.27 5.20
CA TYR A 191 20.23 -5.12 4.49
C TYR A 191 19.91 -4.65 3.08
N GLY A 192 20.29 -3.43 2.72
CA GLY A 192 19.94 -2.78 1.46
C GLY A 192 18.62 -2.00 1.55
N ASN A 193 18.28 -1.32 0.46
CA ASN A 193 16.98 -0.72 0.25
C ASN A 193 16.00 -1.76 -0.29
N ILE A 194 14.74 -1.38 -0.51
CA ILE A 194 13.71 -2.31 -0.96
C ILE A 194 14.07 -2.96 -2.31
N GLU A 195 14.69 -2.23 -3.23
CA GLU A 195 15.13 -2.73 -4.54
C GLU A 195 16.23 -3.78 -4.45
N ASP A 196 17.01 -3.79 -3.36
CA ASP A 196 18.05 -4.79 -3.09
C ASP A 196 17.49 -6.04 -2.41
N ILE A 197 16.39 -5.90 -1.68
CA ILE A 197 15.74 -6.94 -0.88
C ILE A 197 14.77 -7.76 -1.72
N VAL A 198 14.04 -7.11 -2.62
CA VAL A 198 13.01 -7.73 -3.44
C VAL A 198 13.62 -8.66 -4.50
N GLN A 199 13.17 -9.91 -4.51
CA GLN A 199 13.60 -10.93 -5.48
C GLN A 199 12.59 -11.11 -6.60
N ASN A 200 11.30 -10.94 -6.31
CA ASN A 200 10.22 -11.01 -7.30
C ASN A 200 9.03 -10.14 -6.88
N VAL A 201 8.30 -9.63 -7.87
CA VAL A 201 7.06 -8.88 -7.66
C VAL A 201 6.02 -9.36 -8.66
N THR A 202 4.79 -9.50 -8.21
CA THR A 202 3.63 -9.69 -9.09
C THR A 202 2.77 -8.43 -9.04
N MET A 203 2.55 -7.82 -10.22
CA MET A 203 1.69 -6.65 -10.41
C MET A 203 0.61 -6.98 -11.42
N VAL A 204 -0.63 -6.64 -11.12
CA VAL A 204 -1.75 -6.68 -12.06
C VAL A 204 -1.91 -5.32 -12.69
N THR A 205 -1.86 -5.26 -14.01
CA THR A 205 -2.01 -4.03 -14.79
C THR A 205 -3.26 -4.12 -15.67
N PRO A 206 -3.75 -3.01 -16.24
CA PRO A 206 -4.84 -3.05 -17.22
C PRO A 206 -4.56 -3.90 -18.46
N ASN A 207 -3.30 -4.21 -18.75
CA ASN A 207 -2.88 -4.98 -19.92
C ASN A 207 -2.43 -6.41 -19.60
N GLY A 208 -2.56 -6.84 -18.35
CA GLY A 208 -2.20 -8.19 -17.91
C GLY A 208 -1.31 -8.20 -16.69
N ILE A 209 -0.85 -9.38 -16.32
CA ILE A 209 -0.03 -9.61 -15.14
C ILE A 209 1.45 -9.50 -15.51
N VAL A 210 2.18 -8.71 -14.73
CA VAL A 210 3.64 -8.59 -14.85
C VAL A 210 4.30 -9.27 -13.65
N ASN A 211 5.07 -10.33 -13.90
CA ASN A 211 5.87 -11.03 -12.91
C ASN A 211 7.05 -11.74 -13.56
N GLN A 212 7.98 -12.23 -12.75
CA GLN A 212 8.97 -13.23 -13.18
C GLN A 212 8.45 -14.62 -12.84
N LYS A 213 8.71 -15.60 -13.70
CA LYS A 213 8.27 -17.00 -13.47
C LYS A 213 8.84 -17.62 -12.20
N GLN A 214 10.04 -17.19 -11.78
CA GLN A 214 10.74 -17.70 -10.61
C GLN A 214 11.40 -16.54 -9.86
N ALA A 215 11.36 -16.59 -8.54
CA ALA A 215 12.16 -15.74 -7.68
C ALA A 215 13.61 -16.25 -7.72
N LEU A 216 14.52 -15.42 -8.19
CA LEU A 216 15.95 -15.76 -8.29
C LEU A 216 16.76 -14.67 -7.58
N THR A 217 17.72 -15.07 -6.75
CA THR A 217 18.63 -14.16 -6.07
C THR A 217 19.48 -13.34 -7.04
N ARG A 218 19.70 -13.86 -8.24
CA ARG A 218 20.38 -13.16 -9.33
C ARG A 218 19.88 -13.65 -10.69
N SER A 219 19.60 -12.72 -11.58
CA SER A 219 19.33 -12.99 -13.00
C SER A 219 20.26 -12.15 -13.86
N SER A 220 20.84 -12.77 -14.89
CA SER A 220 21.65 -12.10 -15.93
C SER A 220 20.85 -11.86 -17.21
N ILE A 221 19.54 -12.07 -17.18
CA ILE A 221 18.64 -11.90 -18.32
C ILE A 221 18.14 -10.46 -18.35
N GLY A 222 18.26 -9.81 -19.49
CA GLY A 222 17.66 -8.58 -19.98
C GLY A 222 17.17 -7.54 -18.95
N ILE A 223 16.23 -6.71 -19.36
CA ILE A 223 15.58 -5.75 -18.45
C ILE A 223 14.69 -6.52 -17.47
N LYS A 224 14.93 -6.35 -16.16
CA LYS A 224 14.08 -6.92 -15.14
C LYS A 224 12.76 -6.14 -15.09
N ALA A 225 11.64 -6.81 -15.36
CA ALA A 225 10.32 -6.18 -15.35
C ALA A 225 9.98 -5.52 -14.00
N GLN A 226 10.45 -6.09 -12.88
CA GLN A 226 10.25 -5.50 -11.56
C GLN A 226 10.86 -4.11 -11.38
N ASN A 227 11.88 -3.73 -12.15
CA ASN A 227 12.54 -2.43 -12.00
C ASN A 227 11.62 -1.26 -12.34
N VAL A 228 10.58 -1.46 -13.15
CA VAL A 228 9.58 -0.42 -13.44
C VAL A 228 8.52 -0.29 -12.35
N MET A 229 8.48 -1.22 -11.41
CA MET A 229 7.50 -1.23 -10.31
C MET A 229 7.97 -0.40 -9.12
N PHE A 230 9.29 -0.29 -8.92
CA PHE A 230 9.87 0.52 -7.86
C PHE A 230 9.61 2.01 -8.13
N GLY A 231 9.00 2.70 -7.16
CA GLY A 231 8.64 4.10 -7.30
C GLY A 231 7.48 4.38 -8.25
N SER A 232 6.71 3.35 -8.66
CA SER A 232 5.56 3.52 -9.55
C SER A 232 4.35 4.20 -8.91
N GLU A 233 4.27 4.22 -7.58
CA GLU A 233 3.22 4.85 -6.77
C GLU A 233 1.79 4.54 -7.25
N GLY A 234 1.55 3.31 -7.74
CA GLY A 234 0.24 2.86 -8.21
C GLY A 234 -0.12 3.28 -9.65
N ASN A 235 0.75 4.02 -10.36
CA ASN A 235 0.45 4.50 -11.72
C ASN A 235 0.46 3.40 -12.79
N LEU A 236 1.09 2.27 -12.54
CA LEU A 236 1.24 1.19 -13.52
C LEU A 236 0.29 0.01 -13.27
N GLY A 237 -0.16 -0.16 -12.04
CA GLY A 237 -0.99 -1.28 -11.64
C GLY A 237 -1.00 -1.50 -10.14
N ILE A 238 -1.57 -2.62 -9.70
CA ILE A 238 -1.69 -3.00 -8.30
C ILE A 238 -0.75 -4.16 -8.01
N ILE A 239 0.18 -3.96 -7.07
CA ILE A 239 1.07 -5.02 -6.59
C ILE A 239 0.25 -5.95 -5.71
N THR A 240 0.32 -7.26 -5.98
CA THR A 240 -0.44 -8.27 -5.25
C THR A 240 0.44 -9.20 -4.41
N ARG A 241 1.68 -9.42 -4.85
CA ARG A 241 2.61 -10.36 -4.21
C ARG A 241 4.04 -9.86 -4.32
N ALA A 242 4.86 -10.17 -3.33
CA ALA A 242 6.30 -9.96 -3.39
C ALA A 242 7.05 -11.13 -2.76
N THR A 243 8.22 -11.48 -3.32
CA THR A 243 9.19 -12.35 -2.69
C THR A 243 10.38 -11.52 -2.23
N LEU A 244 10.69 -11.60 -0.95
CA LEU A 244 11.72 -10.81 -0.28
C LEU A 244 12.83 -11.72 0.21
N LYS A 245 14.06 -11.22 0.16
CA LYS A 245 15.19 -11.85 0.85
C LYS A 245 15.03 -11.70 2.35
N ILE A 246 15.30 -12.76 3.09
CA ILE A 246 15.35 -12.77 4.56
C ILE A 246 16.76 -13.13 5.05
N HIS A 247 16.99 -12.88 6.31
CA HIS A 247 18.24 -13.16 6.99
C HIS A 247 17.93 -13.86 8.31
N GLU A 248 18.89 -14.63 8.82
CA GLU A 248 18.83 -15.14 10.19
C GLU A 248 18.76 -13.95 11.15
N LYS A 249 17.91 -14.06 12.15
CA LYS A 249 17.78 -13.05 13.19
C LYS A 249 19.04 -13.00 14.02
N PRO A 250 19.59 -11.79 14.33
CA PRO A 250 20.71 -11.67 15.23
C PRO A 250 20.42 -12.30 16.60
N GLU A 251 21.38 -13.04 17.13
CA GLU A 251 21.27 -13.68 18.46
C GLU A 251 21.17 -12.65 19.58
N ILE A 252 21.86 -11.50 19.42
CA ILE A 252 21.90 -10.41 20.39
C ILE A 252 21.59 -9.09 19.69
N SER A 253 20.70 -8.30 20.26
CA SER A 253 20.43 -6.93 19.86
C SER A 253 20.56 -6.01 21.06
N SER A 254 21.41 -4.97 20.96
CA SER A 254 21.57 -3.95 21.99
C SER A 254 21.39 -2.55 21.39
N TYR A 255 20.97 -1.61 22.23
CA TYR A 255 20.79 -0.21 21.84
C TYR A 255 21.71 0.66 22.68
N GLU A 256 22.43 1.56 22.01
CA GLU A 256 23.33 2.52 22.66
C GLU A 256 23.02 3.94 22.16
N SER A 257 23.22 4.92 23.02
CA SER A 257 23.13 6.34 22.68
C SER A 257 24.48 7.00 22.91
N ILE A 258 25.05 7.62 21.89
CA ILE A 258 26.34 8.29 21.94
C ILE A 258 26.14 9.79 21.70
N ILE A 259 26.61 10.60 22.63
CA ILE A 259 26.60 12.07 22.51
C ILE A 259 28.00 12.53 22.13
N PHE A 260 28.13 13.16 21.00
CA PHE A 260 29.37 13.83 20.57
C PHE A 260 29.37 15.27 21.07
N LYS A 261 30.51 15.72 21.58
CA LYS A 261 30.74 17.11 22.00
C LYS A 261 31.23 17.94 20.83
#